data_8bb967b3c46cb68bedce9ece0a2e9fa1
#
_entry.id   8bb967b3c46cb68bedce9ece0a2e9fa1
#
_cell.length_a   1.000
_cell.length_b   1.000
_cell.length_c   1.000
_cell.angle_alpha   90.00
_cell.angle_beta   90.00
_cell.angle_gamma   90.00
#
_symmetry.space_group_name_H-M   'P 1'
#
loop_
_entity.id
_entity.type
_entity.pdbx_description
1 polymer ?
#
loop_
_entity_poly.entity_id
_entity_poly.type
_entity_poly.pdbx_seq_one_letter_code
_entity_poly.pdbx_strand_id
1 'polypeptide(L)'
;MGKAIITAAAFEEQAAQYEEGIAKNGEYLGKLVNEQGVVVKAFSDEVWDSFGDASAEVYEEVRDHSALAKKIDDAFQKALREIGGTMAQFEGTFVNQRNRVLGIEA
;
A
#
# COMPACT_ATOMS: atom_id res chain seq x y z
N MET A 1 21.13 -4.02 -25.80
CA MET A 1 19.87 -3.53 -26.40
C MET A 1 18.62 -4.15 -25.76
N GLY A 2 18.49 -5.48 -25.65
CA GLY A 2 17.30 -6.13 -25.07
C GLY A 2 16.98 -5.76 -23.63
N LYS A 3 17.98 -5.61 -22.75
CA LYS A 3 17.76 -5.25 -21.33
C LYS A 3 17.06 -3.88 -21.18
N ALA A 4 17.48 -2.89 -21.96
CA ALA A 4 16.88 -1.55 -21.90
C ALA A 4 15.41 -1.56 -22.37
N ILE A 5 15.09 -2.34 -23.39
CA ILE A 5 13.72 -2.48 -23.90
C ILE A 5 12.83 -3.15 -22.84
N ILE A 6 13.29 -4.23 -22.23
CA ILE A 6 12.53 -4.92 -21.17
C ILE A 6 12.32 -4.01 -19.96
N THR A 7 13.37 -3.26 -19.57
CA THR A 7 13.25 -2.31 -18.45
C THR A 7 12.23 -1.21 -18.75
N ALA A 8 12.27 -0.62 -19.97
CA ALA A 8 11.31 0.41 -20.35
C ALA A 8 9.87 -0.13 -20.40
N ALA A 9 9.66 -1.31 -20.98
CA ALA A 9 8.35 -1.95 -21.03
C ALA A 9 7.79 -2.27 -19.63
N ALA A 10 8.64 -2.72 -18.70
CA ALA A 10 8.23 -2.99 -17.33
C ALA A 10 7.80 -1.72 -16.58
N PHE A 11 8.50 -0.60 -16.79
CA PHE A 11 8.11 0.69 -16.21
C PHE A 11 6.79 1.20 -16.79
N GLU A 12 6.61 1.10 -18.11
CA GLU A 12 5.39 1.53 -18.77
C GLU A 12 4.18 0.71 -18.30
N GLU A 13 4.33 -0.61 -18.23
CA GLU A 13 3.27 -1.49 -17.77
C GLU A 13 2.90 -1.26 -16.30
N GLN A 14 3.89 -1.06 -15.43
CA GLN A 14 3.65 -0.74 -14.03
C GLN A 14 2.88 0.57 -13.87
N ALA A 15 3.26 1.62 -14.59
CA ALA A 15 2.57 2.90 -14.55
C ALA A 15 1.13 2.76 -15.07
N ALA A 16 0.94 2.12 -16.22
CA ALA A 16 -0.36 1.91 -16.83
C ALA A 16 -1.31 1.12 -15.92
N GLN A 17 -0.85 0.01 -15.32
CA GLN A 17 -1.67 -0.77 -14.38
C GLN A 17 -2.07 0.01 -13.13
N TYR A 18 -1.14 0.77 -12.56
CA TYR A 18 -1.42 1.59 -11.38
C TYR A 18 -2.44 2.68 -11.67
N GLU A 19 -2.25 3.41 -12.78
CA GLU A 19 -3.17 4.48 -13.18
C GLU A 19 -4.55 3.93 -13.54
N GLU A 20 -4.64 2.83 -14.27
CA GLU A 20 -5.90 2.17 -14.61
C GLU A 20 -6.62 1.66 -13.36
N GLY A 21 -5.91 1.08 -12.40
CA GLY A 21 -6.47 0.63 -11.13
C GLY A 21 -7.10 1.80 -10.36
N ILE A 22 -6.36 2.90 -10.19
CA ILE A 22 -6.89 4.10 -9.52
C ILE A 22 -8.12 4.65 -10.26
N ALA A 23 -8.07 4.74 -11.58
CA ALA A 23 -9.15 5.32 -12.36
C ALA A 23 -10.43 4.47 -12.33
N LYS A 24 -10.30 3.15 -12.36
CA LYS A 24 -11.44 2.24 -12.56
C LYS A 24 -11.95 1.55 -11.28
N ASN A 25 -11.12 1.42 -10.25
CA ASN A 25 -11.49 0.68 -9.04
C ASN A 25 -12.79 1.20 -8.40
N GLY A 26 -13.00 2.52 -8.37
CA GLY A 26 -14.22 3.10 -7.82
C GLY A 26 -15.47 2.71 -8.61
N GLU A 27 -15.42 2.71 -9.95
CA GLU A 27 -16.51 2.28 -10.81
C GLU A 27 -16.84 0.80 -10.63
N TYR A 28 -15.82 -0.06 -10.65
CA TYR A 28 -16.00 -1.50 -10.48
C TYR A 28 -16.48 -1.86 -9.07
N LEU A 29 -15.98 -1.18 -8.05
CA LEU A 29 -16.48 -1.36 -6.68
C LEU A 29 -17.97 -1.01 -6.60
N GLY A 30 -18.38 0.10 -7.21
CA GLY A 30 -19.79 0.47 -7.29
C GLY A 30 -20.65 -0.60 -7.97
N LYS A 31 -20.20 -1.20 -9.06
CA LYS A 31 -20.90 -2.31 -9.73
C LYS A 31 -20.98 -3.55 -8.84
N LEU A 32 -19.89 -3.93 -8.19
CA LEU A 32 -19.85 -5.10 -7.29
C LEU A 32 -20.83 -4.94 -6.12
N VAL A 33 -20.88 -3.77 -5.51
CA VAL A 33 -21.78 -3.51 -4.37
C VAL A 33 -23.23 -3.43 -4.84
N ASN A 34 -23.53 -2.63 -5.88
CA ASN A 34 -24.89 -2.32 -6.24
C ASN A 34 -25.57 -3.40 -7.11
N GLU A 35 -24.79 -4.11 -7.92
CA GLU A 35 -25.34 -5.09 -8.88
C GLU A 35 -25.12 -6.53 -8.45
N GLN A 36 -24.05 -6.80 -7.71
CA GLN A 36 -23.66 -8.16 -7.32
C GLN A 36 -23.86 -8.45 -5.83
N GLY A 37 -24.28 -7.46 -5.04
CA GLY A 37 -24.54 -7.63 -3.61
C GLY A 37 -23.30 -7.89 -2.76
N VAL A 38 -22.11 -7.46 -3.23
CA VAL A 38 -20.86 -7.55 -2.46
C VAL A 38 -20.93 -6.59 -1.29
N VAL A 39 -20.58 -7.09 -0.10
CA VAL A 39 -20.51 -6.29 1.13
C VAL A 39 -19.05 -5.94 1.40
N VAL A 40 -18.73 -4.66 1.36
CA VAL A 40 -17.41 -4.15 1.74
C VAL A 40 -17.35 -4.03 3.26
N LYS A 41 -16.31 -4.57 3.86
CA LYS A 41 -16.05 -4.48 5.30
C LYS A 41 -14.63 -4.04 5.55
N ALA A 42 -14.44 -3.17 6.53
CA ALA A 42 -13.12 -2.88 7.08
C ALA A 42 -12.77 -3.93 8.14
N PHE A 43 -11.49 -4.25 8.25
CA PHE A 43 -10.98 -5.00 9.39
C PHE A 43 -11.05 -4.14 10.66
N SER A 44 -11.27 -4.78 11.82
CA SER A 44 -11.17 -4.09 13.11
C SER A 44 -9.71 -3.78 13.45
N ASP A 45 -9.51 -2.85 14.39
CA ASP A 45 -8.17 -2.49 14.88
C ASP A 45 -7.43 -3.72 15.44
N GLU A 46 -8.12 -4.63 16.13
CA GLU A 46 -7.54 -5.87 16.66
C GLU A 46 -6.96 -6.76 15.56
N VAL A 47 -7.61 -6.82 14.38
CA VAL A 47 -7.09 -7.57 13.23
C VAL A 47 -5.86 -6.87 12.65
N TRP A 48 -5.89 -5.54 12.56
CA TRP A 48 -4.73 -4.78 12.12
C TRP A 48 -3.55 -4.90 13.07
N ASP A 49 -3.80 -4.86 14.37
CA ASP A 49 -2.78 -5.06 15.40
C ASP A 49 -2.15 -6.46 15.30
N SER A 50 -2.97 -7.50 15.10
CA SER A 50 -2.48 -8.86 14.92
C SER A 50 -1.61 -9.04 13.67
N PHE A 51 -1.90 -8.33 12.58
CA PHE A 51 -1.03 -8.29 11.40
C PHE A 51 0.28 -7.56 11.69
N GLY A 52 0.22 -6.50 12.50
CA GLY A 52 1.41 -5.78 12.97
C GLY A 52 2.34 -6.69 13.77
N ASP A 53 1.80 -7.40 14.74
CA ASP A 53 2.54 -8.33 15.59
C ASP A 53 3.16 -9.48 14.77
N ALA A 54 2.37 -10.14 13.91
CA ALA A 54 2.87 -11.20 13.04
C ALA A 54 3.95 -10.69 12.07
N SER A 55 3.82 -9.47 11.56
CA SER A 55 4.84 -8.86 10.71
C SER A 55 6.14 -8.60 11.48
N ALA A 56 6.05 -8.16 12.73
CA ALA A 56 7.22 -7.93 13.57
C ALA A 56 8.00 -9.23 13.83
N GLU A 57 7.32 -10.35 14.10
CA GLU A 57 7.94 -11.67 14.24
C GLU A 57 8.68 -12.09 12.97
N VAL A 58 8.05 -11.93 11.80
CA VAL A 58 8.70 -12.27 10.50
C VAL A 58 9.92 -11.38 10.24
N TYR A 59 9.87 -10.10 10.58
CA TYR A 59 11.05 -9.23 10.44
C TYR A 59 12.20 -9.68 11.34
N GLU A 60 11.94 -10.10 12.57
CA GLU A 60 12.99 -10.64 13.45
C GLU A 60 13.61 -11.93 12.87
N GLU A 61 12.81 -12.87 12.35
CA GLU A 61 13.32 -14.06 11.68
C GLU A 61 14.22 -13.71 10.48
N VAL A 62 13.81 -12.74 9.65
CA VAL A 62 14.61 -12.28 8.52
C VAL A 62 15.92 -11.65 8.97
N ARG A 63 15.90 -10.85 10.03
CA ARG A 63 17.10 -10.19 10.60
C ARG A 63 18.11 -11.20 11.11
N ASP A 64 17.65 -12.27 11.72
CA ASP A 64 18.49 -13.32 12.31
C ASP A 64 19.14 -14.23 11.25
N HIS A 65 18.64 -14.20 10.00
CA HIS A 65 19.16 -15.05 8.94
C HIS A 65 20.63 -14.74 8.58
N SER A 66 21.05 -13.47 8.55
CA SER A 66 22.43 -13.08 8.27
C SER A 66 22.68 -11.59 8.58
N ALA A 67 23.96 -11.25 8.72
CA ALA A 67 24.38 -9.85 8.88
C ALA A 67 23.95 -8.96 7.69
N LEU A 68 23.87 -9.51 6.49
CA LEU A 68 23.37 -8.78 5.31
C LEU A 68 21.86 -8.58 5.39
N ALA A 69 21.11 -9.60 5.77
CA ALA A 69 19.66 -9.50 5.96
C ALA A 69 19.31 -8.43 7.01
N LYS A 70 20.01 -8.44 8.15
CA LYS A 70 19.88 -7.39 9.17
C LYS A 70 20.13 -5.99 8.61
N LYS A 71 21.20 -5.80 7.84
CA LYS A 71 21.53 -4.51 7.23
C LYS A 71 20.45 -4.03 6.25
N ILE A 72 19.89 -4.95 5.47
CA ILE A 72 18.80 -4.64 4.52
C ILE A 72 17.54 -4.23 5.30
N ASP A 73 17.17 -4.99 6.32
CA ASP A 73 16.00 -4.67 7.13
C ASP A 73 16.17 -3.35 7.89
N ASP A 74 17.33 -3.05 8.49
CA ASP A 74 17.61 -1.76 9.14
C ASP A 74 17.36 -0.58 8.16
N ALA A 75 17.82 -0.71 6.91
CA ALA A 75 17.60 0.29 5.88
C ALA A 75 16.12 0.40 5.46
N PHE A 76 15.44 -0.72 5.33
CA PHE A 76 14.01 -0.77 5.01
C PHE A 76 13.18 -0.13 6.13
N GLN A 77 13.40 -0.51 7.39
CA GLN A 77 12.67 0.02 8.54
C GLN A 77 12.87 1.54 8.71
N LYS A 78 14.08 2.01 8.41
CA LYS A 78 14.37 3.45 8.40
C LYS A 78 13.56 4.16 7.32
N ALA A 79 13.62 3.67 6.07
CA ALA A 79 12.89 4.25 4.95
C ALA A 79 11.36 4.22 5.18
N LEU A 80 10.83 3.14 5.72
CA LEU A 80 9.42 2.99 6.04
C LEU A 80 8.94 4.08 7.01
N ARG A 81 9.71 4.36 8.06
CA ARG A 81 9.36 5.40 9.04
C ARG A 81 9.49 6.81 8.46
N GLU A 82 10.55 7.09 7.72
CA GLU A 82 10.79 8.41 7.13
C GLU A 82 9.74 8.72 6.04
N ILE A 83 9.53 7.81 5.10
CA ILE A 83 8.55 7.97 4.02
C ILE A 83 7.13 7.93 4.57
N GLY A 84 6.80 6.96 5.42
CA GLY A 84 5.47 6.82 6.00
C GLY A 84 5.08 8.03 6.83
N GLY A 85 6.00 8.57 7.63
CA GLY A 85 5.78 9.80 8.40
C GLY A 85 5.50 11.00 7.49
N THR A 86 6.26 11.14 6.41
CA THR A 86 6.05 12.21 5.43
C THR A 86 4.72 12.05 4.70
N MET A 87 4.40 10.85 4.23
CA MET A 87 3.14 10.58 3.54
C MET A 87 1.93 10.79 4.46
N ALA A 88 2.01 10.38 5.73
CA ALA A 88 0.94 10.63 6.69
C ALA A 88 0.69 12.14 6.90
N GLN A 89 1.76 12.93 6.90
CA GLN A 89 1.66 14.38 7.11
C GLN A 89 1.09 15.11 5.90
N PHE A 90 1.42 14.72 4.68
CA PHE A 90 1.00 15.41 3.46
C PHE A 90 -0.19 14.71 2.78
N GLU A 91 0.01 13.55 2.19
CA GLU A 91 -1.04 12.83 1.46
C GLU A 91 -2.18 12.39 2.37
N GLY A 92 -1.87 11.85 3.54
CA GLY A 92 -2.88 11.42 4.52
C GLY A 92 -3.74 12.58 4.98
N THR A 93 -3.13 13.70 5.30
CA THR A 93 -3.86 14.93 5.69
C THR A 93 -4.71 15.45 4.54
N PHE A 94 -4.16 15.49 3.31
CA PHE A 94 -4.92 15.92 2.13
C PHE A 94 -6.14 15.04 1.88
N VAL A 95 -5.96 13.72 1.87
CA VAL A 95 -7.05 12.75 1.65
C VAL A 95 -8.13 12.91 2.71
N ASN A 96 -7.76 12.99 3.98
CA ASN A 96 -8.70 13.15 5.09
C ASN A 96 -9.51 14.46 4.97
N GLN A 97 -8.85 15.59 4.68
CA GLN A 97 -9.53 16.86 4.54
C GLN A 97 -10.41 16.92 3.28
N ARG A 98 -9.95 16.36 2.17
CA ARG A 98 -10.76 16.24 0.95
C ARG A 98 -12.02 15.44 1.23
N ASN A 99 -11.90 14.27 1.84
CA ASN A 99 -13.04 13.41 2.15
C ASN A 99 -14.03 14.12 3.07
N ARG A 100 -13.54 14.77 4.12
CA ARG A 100 -14.38 15.56 5.03
C ARG A 100 -15.16 16.67 4.31
N VAL A 101 -14.49 17.43 3.45
CA VAL A 101 -15.12 18.56 2.72
C VAL A 101 -16.14 18.07 1.69
N LEU A 102 -15.87 16.93 1.04
CA LEU A 102 -16.76 16.36 0.01
C LEU A 102 -17.82 15.41 0.59
N GLY A 103 -17.84 15.16 1.91
CA GLY A 103 -18.78 14.23 2.53
C GLY A 103 -18.56 12.77 2.08
N ILE A 104 -17.33 12.40 1.73
CA ILE A 104 -16.96 11.04 1.36
C ILE A 104 -16.70 10.26 2.66
N GLU A 105 -17.57 9.30 2.94
CA GLU A 105 -17.39 8.35 4.04
C GLU A 105 -16.52 7.18 3.58
N ALA A 106 -15.63 6.70 4.48
CA ALA A 106 -14.77 5.54 4.23
C ALA A 106 -15.44 4.25 4.73
#